data_fd43b7ec56815cae04d9168b185162f9
#
_entry.id   fd43b7ec56815cae04d9168b185162f9
#
_cell.length_a   1.000
_cell.length_b   1.000
_cell.length_c   1.000
_cell.angle_alpha   90.00
_cell.angle_beta   90.00
_cell.angle_gamma   90.00
#
_symmetry.space_group_name_H-M   'P 1'
#
loop_
_entity.id
_entity.type
_entity.pdbx_description
1 polymer ?
#
loop_
_entity_poly.entity_id
_entity_poly.type
_entity_poly.pdbx_seq_one_letter_code
_entity_poly.pdbx_strand_id
1 'polypeptide(L)'
;MNSTRRDFIRNAGLGAAGLGLVTPKAILGSQAARADSEKLFVKDADHPAPAAVGTDRLPLAWYKATVKRLRDKAAAQGVDAIVLEDSWNISYFSGNFMTKTERPCWLVFPVKEDAIFWYSPGLDNEIVKSWWCTDIDYYYDFPHADGGFPDKGKVVKGPAVDLFAWMLAGLKKRGFGEKTLGFDSEFTPSKMKRAQAALPTAKFVDVSPICIRMRMVKTPEEIALIQRAMDYFARIHAFGRDYILKRGTDATDYEIAMAVEEYGTSLILADVKRDGRPHNAVGIKVGIGCRTGVGTAYPHPNQFHYNKVKKGDSLQIAGSVTVGGYGGELYRYYQIAPWDAHREKVWDVVTESVHIQERESKAGVRCQDVAFKVHDFQVRQGPAIQKLLYQRVAHGQGMEGHQPPYIALGDETVLEESMTFSVEPGLFDPAHGFGYNPSDCLWVTKTKGVLMGNAAPYSKEWMFLKL
;
A
#
# COMPACT_ATOMS: atom_id res chain seq x y z
N MET A 1 -24.59 40.46 -23.30
CA MET A 1 -25.66 39.60 -22.74
C MET A 1 -25.05 38.89 -21.54
N ASN A 2 -25.37 39.36 -20.34
CA ASN A 2 -24.82 38.78 -19.10
C ASN A 2 -25.71 37.62 -18.67
N SER A 3 -25.23 36.40 -18.87
CA SER A 3 -25.85 35.21 -18.29
C SER A 3 -25.43 35.13 -16.83
N THR A 4 -26.34 35.04 -15.91
CA THR A 4 -26.09 35.02 -14.50
C THR A 4 -25.80 33.57 -14.04
N ARG A 5 -25.05 33.44 -12.95
CA ARG A 5 -24.72 32.14 -12.30
C ARG A 5 -25.95 31.23 -12.04
N ARG A 6 -27.14 31.85 -11.97
CA ARG A 6 -28.43 31.14 -11.83
C ARG A 6 -28.86 30.41 -13.11
N ASP A 7 -28.55 30.94 -14.28
CA ASP A 7 -28.93 30.34 -15.57
C ASP A 7 -28.02 29.12 -15.88
N PHE A 8 -26.78 29.12 -15.41
CA PHE A 8 -25.87 27.98 -15.52
C PHE A 8 -26.37 26.77 -14.69
N ILE A 9 -26.85 27.02 -13.47
CA ILE A 9 -27.37 25.95 -12.59
C ILE A 9 -28.71 25.41 -13.13
N ARG A 10 -29.54 26.23 -13.75
CA ARG A 10 -30.83 25.80 -14.32
C ARG A 10 -30.67 24.96 -15.60
N ASN A 11 -29.66 25.24 -16.40
CA ASN A 11 -29.35 24.48 -17.62
C ASN A 11 -28.57 23.20 -17.36
N ALA A 12 -27.80 23.13 -16.27
CA ALA A 12 -27.17 21.89 -15.83
C ALA A 12 -28.16 20.87 -15.26
N GLY A 13 -29.34 21.29 -14.81
CA GLY A 13 -30.39 20.43 -14.26
C GLY A 13 -31.24 19.68 -15.29
N LEU A 14 -31.20 20.09 -16.57
CA LEU A 14 -32.05 19.49 -17.61
C LEU A 14 -31.33 18.46 -18.51
N GLY A 15 -30.01 18.32 -18.36
CA GLY A 15 -29.21 17.32 -19.10
C GLY A 15 -29.07 15.95 -18.42
N ALA A 16 -29.55 15.80 -17.18
CA ALA A 16 -29.35 14.57 -16.37
C ALA A 16 -30.47 13.53 -16.51
N ALA A 17 -31.40 13.70 -17.41
CA ALA A 17 -32.58 12.83 -17.57
C ALA A 17 -32.34 11.59 -18.47
N GLY A 18 -31.10 11.30 -18.87
CA GLY A 18 -30.79 10.21 -19.80
C GLY A 18 -29.74 9.19 -19.35
N LEU A 19 -29.04 9.46 -18.25
CA LEU A 19 -28.15 8.48 -17.65
C LEU A 19 -28.86 7.91 -16.43
N GLY A 20 -29.41 6.71 -16.57
CA GLY A 20 -29.99 5.96 -15.45
C GLY A 20 -28.93 5.78 -14.36
N LEU A 21 -28.95 6.69 -13.40
CA LEU A 21 -28.23 6.51 -12.12
C LEU A 21 -28.79 5.23 -11.49
N VAL A 22 -28.07 4.13 -11.66
CA VAL A 22 -28.31 2.90 -10.91
C VAL A 22 -28.06 3.26 -9.45
N THR A 23 -29.14 3.44 -8.70
CA THR A 23 -29.04 3.74 -7.27
C THR A 23 -28.25 2.64 -6.55
N PRO A 24 -27.48 2.96 -5.49
CA PRO A 24 -26.71 1.97 -4.72
C PRO A 24 -27.53 0.74 -4.27
N LYS A 25 -28.84 0.89 -4.10
CA LYS A 25 -29.75 -0.23 -3.77
C LYS A 25 -29.94 -1.26 -4.89
N ALA A 26 -29.71 -0.89 -6.15
CA ALA A 26 -29.85 -1.82 -7.28
C ALA A 26 -28.54 -2.59 -7.55
N ILE A 27 -27.40 -2.08 -7.05
CA ILE A 27 -26.06 -2.71 -7.17
C ILE A 27 -25.85 -3.74 -6.06
N LEU A 28 -26.54 -3.64 -4.94
CA LEU A 28 -26.57 -4.69 -3.92
C LEU A 28 -27.30 -5.91 -4.51
N GLY A 29 -26.59 -6.62 -5.39
CA GLY A 29 -27.02 -7.90 -5.93
C GLY A 29 -27.56 -8.79 -4.81
N SER A 30 -28.60 -9.54 -5.11
CA SER A 30 -29.34 -10.37 -4.15
C SER A 30 -28.38 -11.07 -3.19
N GLN A 31 -28.77 -11.21 -1.91
CA GLN A 31 -28.04 -11.98 -0.89
C GLN A 31 -27.66 -13.40 -1.37
N ALA A 32 -28.40 -13.96 -2.33
CA ALA A 32 -28.14 -15.25 -2.95
C ALA A 32 -26.85 -15.30 -3.80
N ALA A 33 -26.56 -14.25 -4.60
CA ALA A 33 -25.31 -14.19 -5.39
C ALA A 33 -24.08 -13.98 -4.49
N ARG A 34 -24.24 -13.31 -3.35
CA ARG A 34 -23.19 -13.21 -2.32
C ARG A 34 -22.86 -14.56 -1.67
N ALA A 35 -23.85 -15.41 -1.44
CA ALA A 35 -23.67 -16.69 -0.79
C ALA A 35 -22.91 -17.71 -1.65
N ASP A 36 -22.95 -17.59 -2.98
CA ASP A 36 -22.31 -18.57 -3.86
C ASP A 36 -20.83 -18.26 -4.11
N SER A 37 -20.42 -17.01 -4.21
CA SER A 37 -18.99 -16.65 -4.28
C SER A 37 -18.27 -16.83 -2.94
N GLU A 38 -18.95 -16.58 -1.81
CA GLU A 38 -18.37 -16.79 -0.47
C GLU A 38 -18.15 -18.29 -0.15
N LYS A 39 -18.91 -19.19 -0.75
CA LYS A 39 -18.71 -20.66 -0.59
C LYS A 39 -17.41 -21.18 -1.20
N LEU A 40 -16.79 -20.41 -2.11
CA LEU A 40 -15.54 -20.77 -2.77
C LEU A 40 -14.30 -20.32 -1.97
N PHE A 41 -14.48 -19.64 -0.84
CA PHE A 41 -13.36 -19.14 -0.04
C PHE A 41 -12.63 -20.28 0.68
N VAL A 42 -11.34 -20.39 0.40
CA VAL A 42 -10.44 -21.32 1.08
C VAL A 42 -9.54 -20.54 2.02
N LYS A 43 -9.64 -20.80 3.32
CA LYS A 43 -8.68 -20.28 4.32
C LYS A 43 -7.67 -21.36 4.66
N ASP A 44 -6.41 -20.98 4.87
CA ASP A 44 -5.40 -21.90 5.37
C ASP A 44 -5.71 -22.21 6.84
N ALA A 45 -6.25 -23.40 7.10
CA ALA A 45 -6.64 -23.83 8.44
C ALA A 45 -5.44 -24.15 9.35
N ASP A 46 -4.30 -24.48 8.74
CA ASP A 46 -3.10 -24.88 9.50
C ASP A 46 -2.29 -23.66 9.99
N HIS A 47 -2.54 -22.48 9.40
CA HIS A 47 -1.84 -21.25 9.73
C HIS A 47 -2.86 -20.09 9.90
N PRO A 48 -3.68 -20.09 10.96
CA PRO A 48 -4.66 -19.04 11.19
C PRO A 48 -3.92 -17.72 11.50
N ALA A 49 -4.32 -16.65 10.82
CA ALA A 49 -3.83 -15.31 11.15
C ALA A 49 -4.30 -14.86 12.54
N PRO A 50 -3.50 -14.10 13.30
CA PRO A 50 -3.92 -13.52 14.56
C PRO A 50 -5.17 -12.65 14.41
N ALA A 51 -6.02 -12.59 15.44
CA ALA A 51 -7.17 -11.70 15.44
C ALA A 51 -6.74 -10.23 15.49
N ALA A 52 -7.37 -9.38 14.68
CA ALA A 52 -7.10 -7.95 14.70
C ALA A 52 -7.57 -7.30 16.01
N VAL A 53 -6.73 -6.44 16.58
CA VAL A 53 -6.98 -5.77 17.87
C VAL A 53 -7.74 -4.44 17.75
N GLY A 54 -8.01 -3.97 16.54
CA GLY A 54 -8.69 -2.71 16.30
C GLY A 54 -9.43 -2.68 14.99
N THR A 55 -10.17 -1.62 14.75
CA THR A 55 -10.95 -1.43 13.53
C THR A 55 -10.31 -0.46 12.55
N ASP A 56 -9.45 0.42 13.03
CA ASP A 56 -8.84 1.50 12.23
C ASP A 56 -7.31 1.46 12.24
N ARG A 57 -6.66 1.63 13.37
CA ARG A 57 -5.20 1.59 13.53
C ARG A 57 -4.80 0.81 14.77
N LEU A 58 -3.53 0.49 14.88
CA LEU A 58 -2.99 -0.18 16.07
C LEU A 58 -3.14 0.69 17.32
N PRO A 59 -3.26 0.09 18.52
CA PRO A 59 -3.40 0.82 19.77
C PRO A 59 -2.16 1.68 20.07
N LEU A 60 -2.33 2.79 20.78
CA LEU A 60 -1.23 3.66 21.20
C LEU A 60 -0.12 2.90 21.94
N ALA A 61 -0.49 1.91 22.74
CA ALA A 61 0.47 1.08 23.47
C ALA A 61 1.43 0.34 22.52
N TRP A 62 0.95 -0.12 21.37
CA TRP A 62 1.78 -0.76 20.36
C TRP A 62 2.81 0.22 19.78
N TYR A 63 2.40 1.45 19.43
CA TYR A 63 3.30 2.50 18.91
C TYR A 63 4.37 2.84 19.94
N LYS A 64 3.98 3.05 21.20
CA LYS A 64 4.94 3.31 22.28
C LYS A 64 5.94 2.18 22.48
N ALA A 65 5.49 0.93 22.45
CA ALA A 65 6.37 -0.24 22.52
C ALA A 65 7.30 -0.34 21.30
N THR A 66 6.81 -0.01 20.12
CA THR A 66 7.59 -0.01 18.88
C THR A 66 8.65 1.10 18.91
N VAL A 67 8.30 2.31 19.36
CA VAL A 67 9.27 3.40 19.53
C VAL A 67 10.29 3.06 20.62
N LYS A 68 9.89 2.37 21.69
CA LYS A 68 10.87 1.88 22.68
C LYS A 68 11.89 0.96 22.05
N ARG A 69 11.47 -0.01 21.22
CA ARG A 69 12.41 -0.90 20.48
C ARG A 69 13.33 -0.12 19.54
N LEU A 70 12.82 0.94 18.89
CA LEU A 70 13.63 1.82 18.05
C LEU A 70 14.68 2.55 18.87
N ARG A 71 14.28 3.14 20.00
CA ARG A 71 15.19 3.82 20.95
C ARG A 71 16.30 2.88 21.45
N ASP A 72 15.95 1.66 21.85
CA ASP A 72 16.91 0.66 22.35
C ASP A 72 17.96 0.32 21.27
N LYS A 73 17.53 0.15 20.01
CA LYS A 73 18.42 -0.12 18.86
C LYS A 73 19.30 1.09 18.51
N ALA A 74 18.76 2.29 18.52
CA ALA A 74 19.49 3.52 18.26
C ALA A 74 20.50 3.84 19.39
N ALA A 75 20.13 3.59 20.64
CA ALA A 75 21.02 3.74 21.79
C ALA A 75 22.27 2.84 21.66
N ALA A 76 22.10 1.62 21.16
CA ALA A 76 23.21 0.70 20.91
C ALA A 76 24.21 1.21 19.85
N GLN A 77 23.79 2.18 19.02
CA GLN A 77 24.64 2.89 18.04
C GLN A 77 25.13 4.26 18.56
N GLY A 78 24.88 4.58 19.83
CA GLY A 78 25.30 5.84 20.45
C GLY A 78 24.46 7.06 19.98
N VAL A 79 23.26 6.83 19.48
CA VAL A 79 22.33 7.90 19.06
C VAL A 79 21.62 8.49 20.29
N ASP A 80 21.53 9.82 20.35
CA ASP A 80 20.84 10.54 21.43
C ASP A 80 19.41 10.94 21.06
N ALA A 81 19.14 11.21 19.78
CA ALA A 81 17.80 11.48 19.26
C ALA A 81 17.64 10.95 17.84
N ILE A 82 16.48 10.42 17.55
CA ILE A 82 16.10 9.87 16.23
C ILE A 82 15.23 10.90 15.54
N VAL A 83 15.56 11.26 14.30
CA VAL A 83 14.85 12.21 13.46
C VAL A 83 14.31 11.47 12.24
N LEU A 84 13.01 11.32 12.15
CA LEU A 84 12.33 10.72 11.02
C LEU A 84 11.82 11.79 10.06
N GLU A 85 12.06 11.60 8.77
CA GLU A 85 11.56 12.44 7.68
C GLU A 85 10.89 11.63 6.56
N ASP A 86 11.10 10.31 6.54
CA ASP A 86 10.40 9.42 5.64
C ASP A 86 8.96 9.21 6.13
N SER A 87 7.99 9.42 5.22
CA SER A 87 6.56 9.37 5.56
C SER A 87 6.10 7.99 6.02
N TRP A 88 6.72 6.91 5.53
CA TRP A 88 6.41 5.55 5.97
C TRP A 88 6.91 5.29 7.38
N ASN A 89 8.13 5.75 7.70
CA ASN A 89 8.67 5.66 9.04
C ASN A 89 7.88 6.54 10.02
N ILE A 90 7.52 7.76 9.64
CA ILE A 90 6.65 8.63 10.44
C ILE A 90 5.33 7.90 10.75
N SER A 91 4.67 7.34 9.74
CA SER A 91 3.42 6.60 9.94
C SER A 91 3.61 5.36 10.81
N TYR A 92 4.67 4.59 10.57
CA TYR A 92 4.95 3.35 11.29
C TYR A 92 5.23 3.57 12.77
N PHE A 93 6.02 4.57 13.11
CA PHE A 93 6.41 4.82 14.50
C PHE A 93 5.43 5.71 15.26
N SER A 94 4.66 6.56 14.58
CA SER A 94 3.72 7.45 15.26
C SER A 94 2.26 7.02 15.19
N GLY A 95 1.84 6.34 14.13
CA GLY A 95 0.43 6.10 13.82
C GLY A 95 -0.27 7.32 13.21
N ASN A 96 0.46 8.34 12.82
CA ASN A 96 -0.05 9.46 12.04
C ASN A 96 0.17 9.21 10.56
N PHE A 97 -0.91 8.97 9.84
CA PHE A 97 -0.89 8.67 8.40
C PHE A 97 -1.00 9.97 7.61
N MET A 98 0.14 10.63 7.42
CA MET A 98 0.22 11.87 6.67
C MET A 98 0.61 11.59 5.22
N THR A 99 -0.03 12.28 4.29
CA THR A 99 0.36 12.20 2.88
C THR A 99 1.65 12.98 2.67
N LYS A 100 2.63 12.34 2.02
CA LYS A 100 3.87 13.04 1.62
C LYS A 100 3.54 14.12 0.60
N THR A 101 3.98 15.33 0.88
CA THR A 101 3.86 16.48 -0.01
C THR A 101 5.24 17.16 -0.15
N GLU A 102 5.28 18.32 -0.79
CA GLU A 102 6.47 19.19 -0.85
C GLU A 102 6.82 19.83 0.51
N ARG A 103 5.88 19.77 1.47
CA ARG A 103 6.05 20.34 2.81
C ARG A 103 6.81 19.38 3.69
N PRO A 104 8.05 19.71 4.14
CA PRO A 104 8.81 18.82 4.99
C PRO A 104 8.16 18.68 6.38
N CYS A 105 8.19 17.47 6.87
CA CYS A 105 7.76 17.13 8.23
C CYS A 105 8.83 16.26 8.88
N TRP A 106 9.14 16.55 10.14
CA TRP A 106 10.09 15.75 10.92
C TRP A 106 9.45 15.34 12.24
N LEU A 107 9.68 14.08 12.58
CA LEU A 107 9.27 13.49 13.83
C LEU A 107 10.51 13.10 14.64
N VAL A 108 10.59 13.53 15.88
CA VAL A 108 11.79 13.35 16.70
C VAL A 108 11.48 12.56 17.97
N PHE A 109 12.25 11.50 18.17
CA PHE A 109 12.22 10.70 19.40
C PHE A 109 13.56 10.84 20.14
N PRO A 110 13.62 11.57 21.27
CA PRO A 110 14.74 11.47 22.19
C PRO A 110 14.93 10.04 22.65
N VAL A 111 16.19 9.57 22.71
CA VAL A 111 16.45 8.18 23.10
C VAL A 111 16.21 7.93 24.59
N LYS A 112 16.57 8.89 25.44
CA LYS A 112 16.50 8.77 26.92
C LYS A 112 15.19 9.28 27.53
N GLU A 113 14.31 9.87 26.73
CA GLU A 113 13.07 10.48 27.21
C GLU A 113 11.85 9.86 26.52
N ASP A 114 10.76 9.67 27.26
CA ASP A 114 9.48 9.27 26.65
C ASP A 114 8.75 10.50 26.10
N ALA A 115 9.37 11.15 25.10
CA ALA A 115 8.85 12.32 24.42
C ALA A 115 8.78 12.10 22.91
N ILE A 116 7.93 12.87 22.27
CA ILE A 116 7.75 12.91 20.82
C ILE A 116 7.59 14.37 20.40
N PHE A 117 8.50 14.84 19.56
CA PHE A 117 8.50 16.21 19.09
C PHE A 117 8.23 16.25 17.59
N TRP A 118 7.35 17.15 17.19
CA TRP A 118 7.01 17.35 15.79
C TRP A 118 7.55 18.69 15.29
N TYR A 119 8.06 18.67 14.06
CA TYR A 119 8.40 19.84 13.27
C TYR A 119 7.63 19.73 11.96
N SER A 120 6.53 20.46 11.82
CA SER A 120 5.56 20.23 10.73
C SER A 120 4.96 21.53 10.22
N PRO A 121 4.30 21.53 9.05
CA PRO A 121 3.54 22.68 8.62
C PRO A 121 2.36 22.95 9.56
N GLY A 122 2.04 24.21 9.79
CA GLY A 122 0.98 24.63 10.70
C GLY A 122 -0.41 24.13 10.29
N LEU A 123 -0.62 23.86 9.00
CA LEU A 123 -1.87 23.30 8.48
C LEU A 123 -2.14 21.87 8.96
N ASP A 124 -1.11 21.11 9.36
CA ASP A 124 -1.24 19.74 9.88
C ASP A 124 -1.30 19.69 11.43
N ASN A 125 -1.31 20.85 12.09
CA ASN A 125 -1.25 20.96 13.55
C ASN A 125 -2.38 20.17 14.25
N GLU A 126 -3.60 20.22 13.72
CA GLU A 126 -4.74 19.50 14.30
C GLU A 126 -4.61 17.98 14.13
N ILE A 127 -4.06 17.51 13.00
CA ILE A 127 -3.79 16.09 12.76
C ILE A 127 -2.77 15.59 13.76
N VAL A 128 -1.66 16.32 13.95
CA VAL A 128 -0.60 15.98 14.91
C VAL A 128 -1.14 15.93 16.32
N LYS A 129 -1.88 16.96 16.74
CA LYS A 129 -2.45 17.06 18.12
C LYS A 129 -3.59 16.09 18.40
N SER A 130 -4.24 15.56 17.36
CA SER A 130 -5.35 14.59 17.52
C SER A 130 -4.90 13.23 18.05
N TRP A 131 -3.60 12.97 18.08
CA TRP A 131 -3.01 11.70 18.51
C TRP A 131 -1.97 11.95 19.62
N TRP A 132 -0.89 11.17 19.70
CA TRP A 132 0.13 11.39 20.72
C TRP A 132 1.20 12.37 20.23
N CYS A 133 1.43 13.41 21.01
CA CYS A 133 2.37 14.47 20.75
C CYS A 133 2.78 15.07 22.09
N THR A 134 4.09 15.22 22.34
CA THR A 134 4.57 15.93 23.53
C THR A 134 4.63 17.42 23.25
N ASP A 135 5.20 17.78 22.11
CA ASP A 135 5.35 19.17 21.70
C ASP A 135 5.49 19.29 20.19
N ILE A 136 5.10 20.44 19.65
CA ILE A 136 5.12 20.73 18.23
C ILE A 136 5.65 22.14 17.97
N ASP A 137 6.71 22.22 17.17
CA ASP A 137 7.12 23.43 16.48
C ASP A 137 6.54 23.39 15.05
N TYR A 138 5.89 24.46 14.64
CA TYR A 138 5.33 24.50 13.30
C TYR A 138 5.74 25.74 12.52
N TYR A 139 5.89 25.58 11.23
CA TYR A 139 6.08 26.69 10.29
C TYR A 139 4.76 26.98 9.58
N TYR A 140 4.59 28.24 9.22
CA TYR A 140 3.37 28.67 8.55
C TYR A 140 3.50 28.44 7.04
N ASP A 141 2.84 27.40 6.54
CA ASP A 141 2.87 27.01 5.15
C ASP A 141 4.29 26.85 4.57
N PHE A 142 4.41 26.68 3.27
CA PHE A 142 5.70 26.56 2.61
C PHE A 142 6.28 27.95 2.34
N PRO A 143 7.50 28.29 2.81
CA PRO A 143 8.07 29.59 2.59
C PRO A 143 8.49 29.79 1.13
N HIS A 144 7.94 30.79 0.48
CA HIS A 144 8.37 31.22 -0.84
C HIS A 144 9.61 32.13 -0.75
N ALA A 145 10.31 32.34 -1.90
CA ALA A 145 11.55 33.10 -1.94
C ALA A 145 11.46 34.49 -1.30
N ASP A 146 10.31 35.15 -1.40
CA ASP A 146 10.05 36.49 -0.85
C ASP A 146 9.19 36.45 0.43
N GLY A 147 8.93 35.25 0.96
CA GLY A 147 8.05 35.06 2.09
C GLY A 147 8.80 34.83 3.38
N GLY A 148 8.20 35.28 4.46
CA GLY A 148 8.58 34.95 5.81
C GLY A 148 7.44 34.28 6.55
N PHE A 149 7.69 33.88 7.78
CA PHE A 149 6.65 33.39 8.67
C PHE A 149 5.71 34.51 9.06
N PRO A 150 4.37 34.35 9.05
CA PRO A 150 3.49 35.30 9.69
C PRO A 150 3.72 35.25 11.21
N ASP A 151 3.91 36.42 11.80
CA ASP A 151 3.91 36.58 13.25
C ASP A 151 2.55 37.10 13.67
N LYS A 152 1.79 36.27 14.42
CA LYS A 152 0.46 36.66 14.96
C LYS A 152 -0.48 37.24 13.90
N GLY A 153 -0.53 36.65 12.73
CA GLY A 153 -1.36 37.13 11.63
C GLY A 153 -0.76 38.24 10.77
N LYS A 154 0.47 38.67 11.05
CA LYS A 154 1.21 39.62 10.21
C LYS A 154 2.17 38.86 9.31
N VAL A 155 2.17 39.19 8.03
CA VAL A 155 3.16 38.67 7.09
C VAL A 155 4.48 39.40 7.30
N VAL A 156 5.49 38.67 7.77
CA VAL A 156 6.86 39.17 7.89
C VAL A 156 7.57 38.92 6.58
N LYS A 157 7.91 39.97 5.84
CA LYS A 157 8.72 39.87 4.63
C LYS A 157 10.17 39.60 5.01
N GLY A 158 10.78 38.65 4.33
CA GLY A 158 12.16 38.26 4.54
C GLY A 158 12.62 37.23 3.51
N PRO A 159 13.88 36.82 3.55
CA PRO A 159 14.37 35.75 2.68
C PRO A 159 13.64 34.45 3.00
N ALA A 160 13.62 33.54 2.02
CA ALA A 160 13.09 32.19 2.21
C ALA A 160 13.76 31.51 3.41
N VAL A 161 12.96 30.87 4.26
CA VAL A 161 13.47 30.15 5.44
C VAL A 161 13.97 28.78 5.00
N ASP A 162 15.21 28.45 5.35
CA ASP A 162 15.70 27.07 5.27
C ASP A 162 15.04 26.25 6.38
N LEU A 163 13.98 25.49 6.01
CA LEU A 163 13.21 24.70 6.98
C LEU A 163 14.02 23.59 7.64
N PHE A 164 15.01 23.02 6.93
CA PHE A 164 15.90 22.03 7.53
C PHE A 164 16.80 22.67 8.61
N ALA A 165 17.39 23.84 8.33
CA ALA A 165 18.15 24.59 9.31
C ALA A 165 17.26 25.08 10.48
N TRP A 166 16.01 25.47 10.21
CA TRP A 166 15.03 25.83 11.23
C TRP A 166 14.74 24.67 12.18
N MET A 167 14.49 23.48 11.65
CA MET A 167 14.27 22.27 12.46
C MET A 167 15.50 21.95 13.33
N LEU A 168 16.72 22.01 12.75
CA LEU A 168 17.96 21.78 13.50
C LEU A 168 18.18 22.84 14.59
N ALA A 169 17.83 24.10 14.34
CA ALA A 169 17.84 25.14 15.38
C ALA A 169 16.85 24.85 16.50
N GLY A 170 15.69 24.29 16.17
CA GLY A 170 14.71 23.79 17.15
C GLY A 170 15.30 22.67 18.00
N LEU A 171 15.99 21.70 17.40
CA LEU A 171 16.68 20.63 18.12
C LEU A 171 17.78 21.18 19.04
N LYS A 172 18.55 22.18 18.57
CA LYS A 172 19.54 22.86 19.40
C LYS A 172 18.92 23.50 20.67
N LYS A 173 17.78 24.17 20.53
CA LYS A 173 17.03 24.75 21.66
C LYS A 173 16.58 23.69 22.65
N ARG A 174 16.32 22.47 22.22
CA ARG A 174 15.95 21.32 23.07
C ARG A 174 17.18 20.57 23.65
N GLY A 175 18.40 21.07 23.46
CA GLY A 175 19.61 20.49 24.03
C GLY A 175 20.30 19.43 23.17
N PHE A 176 19.88 19.26 21.91
CA PHE A 176 20.47 18.27 21.01
C PHE A 176 21.58 18.84 20.09
N GLY A 177 22.00 20.09 20.31
CA GLY A 177 22.97 20.78 19.43
C GLY A 177 24.37 20.17 19.38
N GLU A 178 24.76 19.38 20.38
CA GLU A 178 26.08 18.72 20.52
C GLU A 178 25.95 17.20 20.61
N LYS A 179 24.79 16.67 20.25
CA LYS A 179 24.43 15.26 20.39
C LYS A 179 24.60 14.49 19.10
N THR A 180 24.51 13.16 19.20
CA THR A 180 24.42 12.28 18.03
C THR A 180 22.98 12.15 17.58
N LEU A 181 22.68 12.61 16.37
CA LEU A 181 21.37 12.60 15.76
C LEU A 181 21.29 11.50 14.70
N GLY A 182 20.37 10.55 14.86
CA GLY A 182 20.11 9.49 13.90
C GLY A 182 18.99 9.92 12.95
N PHE A 183 19.27 9.95 11.64
CA PHE A 183 18.27 10.24 10.62
C PHE A 183 17.86 8.96 9.89
N ASP A 184 16.62 8.87 9.47
CA ASP A 184 16.09 7.73 8.71
C ASP A 184 16.31 7.85 7.20
N SER A 185 17.31 8.61 6.81
CA SER A 185 17.77 8.77 5.44
C SER A 185 19.26 9.03 5.38
N GLU A 186 19.90 8.56 4.34
CA GLU A 186 21.31 8.88 4.06
C GLU A 186 21.48 10.37 3.78
N PHE A 187 22.55 10.94 4.31
CA PHE A 187 22.91 12.34 4.07
C PHE A 187 23.65 12.47 2.74
N THR A 188 23.04 13.17 1.78
CA THR A 188 23.79 13.67 0.63
C THR A 188 24.89 14.64 1.08
N PRO A 189 25.98 14.83 0.32
CA PRO A 189 27.02 15.81 0.68
C PRO A 189 26.47 17.23 0.95
N SER A 190 25.46 17.66 0.18
CA SER A 190 24.80 18.96 0.38
C SER A 190 24.02 19.02 1.70
N LYS A 191 23.25 17.99 2.02
CA LYS A 191 22.49 17.90 3.28
C LYS A 191 23.44 17.86 4.48
N MET A 192 24.53 17.09 4.38
CA MET A 192 25.55 17.01 5.43
C MET A 192 26.22 18.38 5.66
N LYS A 193 26.61 19.10 4.61
CA LYS A 193 27.17 20.44 4.73
C LYS A 193 26.23 21.42 5.43
N ARG A 194 24.95 21.40 5.10
CA ARG A 194 23.91 22.24 5.76
C ARG A 194 23.72 21.85 7.22
N ALA A 195 23.70 20.56 7.53
CA ALA A 195 23.58 20.07 8.89
C ALA A 195 24.75 20.48 9.76
N GLN A 196 25.99 20.32 9.28
CA GLN A 196 27.21 20.75 9.97
C GLN A 196 27.30 22.28 10.15
N ALA A 197 26.80 23.06 9.17
CA ALA A 197 26.72 24.51 9.31
C ALA A 197 25.74 24.93 10.42
N ALA A 198 24.61 24.23 10.58
CA ALA A 198 23.62 24.52 11.61
C ALA A 198 24.02 24.00 13.01
N LEU A 199 24.64 22.83 13.08
CA LEU A 199 25.05 22.14 14.30
C LEU A 199 26.51 21.63 14.15
N PRO A 200 27.52 22.50 14.32
CA PRO A 200 28.93 22.18 13.99
C PRO A 200 29.52 21.05 14.86
N THR A 201 29.01 20.85 16.07
CA THR A 201 29.52 19.87 17.03
C THR A 201 28.67 18.60 17.12
N ALA A 202 27.49 18.58 16.47
CA ALA A 202 26.65 17.39 16.43
C ALA A 202 27.22 16.32 15.49
N LYS A 203 26.90 15.06 15.78
CA LYS A 203 27.17 13.93 14.88
C LYS A 203 25.88 13.49 14.21
N PHE A 204 25.98 13.05 12.96
CA PHE A 204 24.85 12.58 12.15
C PHE A 204 25.08 11.13 11.74
N VAL A 205 24.11 10.27 11.98
CA VAL A 205 24.16 8.83 11.73
C VAL A 205 22.92 8.43 10.93
N ASP A 206 23.09 7.53 9.97
CA ASP A 206 21.99 6.91 9.27
C ASP A 206 21.38 5.77 10.08
N VAL A 207 20.10 5.90 10.46
CA VAL A 207 19.32 4.87 11.15
C VAL A 207 18.24 4.24 10.26
N SER A 208 18.23 4.57 8.95
CA SER A 208 17.28 3.98 8.01
C SER A 208 17.34 2.44 7.97
N PRO A 209 18.50 1.77 8.10
CA PRO A 209 18.54 0.31 8.15
C PRO A 209 17.77 -0.27 9.34
N ILE A 210 17.79 0.41 10.49
CA ILE A 210 17.02 -0.01 11.67
C ILE A 210 15.52 0.12 11.37
N CYS A 211 15.09 1.26 10.84
CA CYS A 211 13.69 1.53 10.53
C CYS A 211 13.13 0.54 9.50
N ILE A 212 13.85 0.33 8.40
CA ILE A 212 13.48 -0.62 7.35
C ILE A 212 13.37 -2.03 7.93
N ARG A 213 14.38 -2.45 8.70
CA ARG A 213 14.42 -3.78 9.30
C ARG A 213 13.23 -4.02 10.24
N MET A 214 12.82 -3.02 11.01
CA MET A 214 11.67 -3.12 11.90
C MET A 214 10.35 -3.24 11.12
N ARG A 215 10.24 -2.62 9.95
CA ARG A 215 9.06 -2.75 9.08
C ARG A 215 9.02 -4.06 8.29
N MET A 216 10.19 -4.65 8.00
CA MET A 216 10.29 -5.92 7.25
C MET A 216 9.65 -7.07 8.01
N VAL A 217 9.93 -7.20 9.31
CA VAL A 217 9.44 -8.29 10.17
C VAL A 217 8.27 -7.78 10.99
N LYS A 218 7.07 -8.24 10.65
CA LYS A 218 5.82 -7.77 11.23
C LYS A 218 5.58 -8.37 12.62
N THR A 219 4.91 -7.61 13.47
CA THR A 219 4.36 -8.14 14.71
C THR A 219 3.05 -8.89 14.44
N PRO A 220 2.56 -9.74 15.37
CA PRO A 220 1.28 -10.41 15.20
C PRO A 220 0.11 -9.44 14.94
N GLU A 221 0.13 -8.26 15.57
CA GLU A 221 -0.89 -7.23 15.38
C GLU A 221 -0.87 -6.65 13.96
N GLU A 222 0.31 -6.47 13.37
CA GLU A 222 0.47 -6.03 11.98
C GLU A 222 -0.03 -7.10 11.01
N ILE A 223 0.32 -8.37 11.22
CA ILE A 223 -0.19 -9.51 10.43
C ILE A 223 -1.73 -9.57 10.49
N ALA A 224 -2.32 -9.34 11.67
CA ALA A 224 -3.78 -9.34 11.83
C ALA A 224 -4.46 -8.24 10.99
N LEU A 225 -3.88 -7.03 10.94
CA LEU A 225 -4.41 -5.94 10.09
C LEU A 225 -4.23 -6.24 8.60
N ILE A 226 -3.09 -6.80 8.20
CA ILE A 226 -2.84 -7.22 6.82
C ILE A 226 -3.88 -8.27 6.42
N GLN A 227 -4.10 -9.31 7.23
CA GLN A 227 -5.09 -10.33 6.94
C GLN A 227 -6.49 -9.74 6.81
N ARG A 228 -6.85 -8.81 7.70
CA ARG A 228 -8.14 -8.12 7.63
C ARG A 228 -8.30 -7.35 6.32
N ALA A 229 -7.27 -6.65 5.88
CA ALA A 229 -7.29 -5.96 4.58
C ALA A 229 -7.45 -6.95 3.42
N MET A 230 -6.79 -8.11 3.48
CA MET A 230 -6.90 -9.16 2.46
C MET A 230 -8.29 -9.81 2.47
N ASP A 231 -8.91 -10.00 3.63
CA ASP A 231 -10.29 -10.51 3.74
C ASP A 231 -11.29 -9.54 3.07
N TYR A 232 -11.12 -8.23 3.25
CA TYR A 232 -11.92 -7.25 2.51
C TYR A 232 -11.65 -7.31 1.02
N PHE A 233 -10.40 -7.40 0.63
CA PHE A 233 -10.03 -7.41 -0.77
C PHE A 233 -10.54 -8.67 -1.49
N ALA A 234 -10.50 -9.84 -0.85
CA ALA A 234 -11.09 -11.05 -1.39
C ALA A 234 -12.61 -10.92 -1.63
N ARG A 235 -13.33 -10.26 -0.71
CA ARG A 235 -14.77 -9.96 -0.89
C ARG A 235 -15.01 -8.96 -2.03
N ILE A 236 -14.11 -8.01 -2.23
CA ILE A 236 -14.14 -7.08 -3.36
C ILE A 236 -13.95 -7.84 -4.68
N HIS A 237 -13.01 -8.80 -4.73
CA HIS A 237 -12.82 -9.66 -5.91
C HIS A 237 -14.05 -10.52 -6.20
N ALA A 238 -14.68 -11.07 -5.17
CA ALA A 238 -15.93 -11.83 -5.34
C ALA A 238 -17.03 -10.97 -5.94
N PHE A 239 -17.22 -9.75 -5.40
CA PHE A 239 -18.16 -8.79 -5.98
C PHE A 239 -17.80 -8.44 -7.44
N GLY A 240 -16.54 -8.18 -7.73
CA GLY A 240 -16.07 -7.86 -9.08
C GLY A 240 -16.33 -8.98 -10.08
N ARG A 241 -16.07 -10.23 -9.68
CA ARG A 241 -16.40 -11.40 -10.46
C ARG A 241 -17.90 -11.49 -10.79
N ASP A 242 -18.75 -11.33 -9.79
CA ASP A 242 -20.20 -11.39 -9.96
C ASP A 242 -20.69 -10.21 -10.82
N TYR A 243 -20.07 -9.03 -10.69
CA TYR A 243 -20.36 -7.88 -11.54
C TYR A 243 -20.02 -8.16 -13.01
N ILE A 244 -18.86 -8.77 -13.29
CA ILE A 244 -18.44 -9.18 -14.63
C ILE A 244 -19.44 -10.19 -15.21
N LEU A 245 -19.81 -11.22 -14.47
CA LEU A 245 -20.78 -12.24 -14.92
C LEU A 245 -22.16 -11.64 -15.21
N LYS A 246 -22.59 -10.65 -14.42
CA LYS A 246 -23.89 -9.99 -14.59
C LYS A 246 -23.91 -9.02 -15.78
N ARG A 247 -22.85 -8.26 -16.00
CA ARG A 247 -22.80 -7.22 -17.03
C ARG A 247 -22.30 -7.77 -18.38
N GLY A 248 -21.49 -8.81 -18.32
CA GLY A 248 -20.95 -9.43 -19.53
C GLY A 248 -20.22 -8.42 -20.42
N THR A 249 -20.43 -8.51 -21.72
CA THR A 249 -19.81 -7.62 -22.72
C THR A 249 -20.38 -6.21 -22.75
N ASP A 250 -21.39 -5.88 -21.93
CA ASP A 250 -21.90 -4.52 -21.79
C ASP A 250 -21.06 -3.66 -20.83
N ALA A 251 -20.19 -4.29 -20.04
CA ALA A 251 -19.30 -3.57 -19.13
C ALA A 251 -18.03 -3.06 -19.84
N THR A 252 -17.50 -1.97 -19.32
CA THR A 252 -16.14 -1.50 -19.56
C THR A 252 -15.23 -1.81 -18.36
N ASP A 253 -13.93 -1.86 -18.57
CA ASP A 253 -12.95 -2.00 -17.50
C ASP A 253 -13.06 -0.85 -16.49
N TYR A 254 -13.35 0.37 -16.95
CA TYR A 254 -13.57 1.52 -16.08
C TYR A 254 -14.80 1.34 -15.18
N GLU A 255 -15.94 0.91 -15.73
CA GLU A 255 -17.16 0.66 -14.93
C GLU A 255 -16.94 -0.43 -13.88
N ILE A 256 -16.17 -1.48 -14.23
CA ILE A 256 -15.81 -2.54 -13.28
C ILE A 256 -14.94 -1.95 -12.16
N ALA A 257 -13.89 -1.19 -12.51
CA ALA A 257 -13.01 -0.55 -11.53
C ALA A 257 -13.79 0.32 -10.54
N MET A 258 -14.65 1.21 -11.04
CA MET A 258 -15.46 2.09 -10.20
C MET A 258 -16.42 1.31 -9.30
N ALA A 259 -17.06 0.26 -9.82
CA ALA A 259 -18.00 -0.54 -9.04
C ALA A 259 -17.32 -1.31 -7.90
N VAL A 260 -16.13 -1.88 -8.13
CA VAL A 260 -15.40 -2.62 -7.09
C VAL A 260 -14.80 -1.70 -6.04
N GLU A 261 -14.36 -0.49 -6.42
CA GLU A 261 -13.82 0.51 -5.50
C GLU A 261 -14.92 1.09 -4.61
N GLU A 262 -16.08 1.44 -5.17
CA GLU A 262 -17.25 1.90 -4.40
C GLU A 262 -17.73 0.83 -3.43
N TYR A 263 -17.86 -0.41 -3.90
CA TYR A 263 -18.24 -1.54 -3.05
C TYR A 263 -17.25 -1.74 -1.89
N GLY A 264 -15.96 -1.76 -2.19
CA GLY A 264 -14.90 -1.97 -1.20
C GLY A 264 -14.86 -0.87 -0.14
N THR A 265 -14.97 0.38 -0.56
CA THR A 265 -15.03 1.53 0.33
C THR A 265 -16.25 1.45 1.26
N SER A 266 -17.42 1.19 0.69
CA SER A 266 -18.67 1.05 1.46
C SER A 266 -18.62 -0.12 2.45
N LEU A 267 -18.01 -1.24 2.04
CA LEU A 267 -17.84 -2.43 2.86
C LEU A 267 -16.99 -2.14 4.10
N ILE A 268 -15.83 -1.51 3.92
CA ILE A 268 -14.92 -1.19 5.02
C ILE A 268 -15.55 -0.15 5.94
N LEU A 269 -16.13 0.92 5.39
CA LEU A 269 -16.76 1.98 6.17
C LEU A 269 -17.98 1.49 6.97
N ALA A 270 -18.66 0.43 6.51
CA ALA A 270 -19.75 -0.18 7.28
C ALA A 270 -19.24 -0.87 8.56
N ASP A 271 -18.05 -1.45 8.54
CA ASP A 271 -17.45 -2.14 9.67
C ASP A 271 -16.66 -1.20 10.59
N VAL A 272 -16.07 -0.13 10.03
CA VAL A 272 -15.33 0.86 10.80
C VAL A 272 -16.29 1.92 11.31
N LYS A 273 -16.82 1.70 12.51
CA LYS A 273 -17.79 2.59 13.17
C LYS A 273 -17.33 2.96 14.57
N ARG A 274 -17.62 4.20 14.95
CA ARG A 274 -17.54 4.66 16.32
C ARG A 274 -18.88 5.29 16.70
N ASP A 275 -19.46 4.86 17.82
CA ASP A 275 -20.76 5.35 18.29
C ASP A 275 -21.89 5.21 17.24
N GLY A 276 -21.88 4.11 16.48
CA GLY A 276 -22.87 3.83 15.45
C GLY A 276 -22.74 4.64 14.16
N ARG A 277 -21.72 5.49 14.05
CA ARG A 277 -21.43 6.29 12.84
C ARG A 277 -20.16 5.78 12.16
N PRO A 278 -20.06 5.91 10.83
CA PRO A 278 -18.78 5.70 10.16
C PRO A 278 -17.72 6.58 10.82
N HIS A 279 -16.63 5.98 11.27
CA HIS A 279 -15.49 6.72 11.80
C HIS A 279 -14.57 7.11 10.65
N ASN A 280 -14.02 8.32 10.70
CA ASN A 280 -12.92 8.69 9.83
C ASN A 280 -11.69 7.85 10.20
N ALA A 281 -11.62 6.69 9.59
CA ALA A 281 -10.62 5.71 9.93
C ALA A 281 -9.30 6.08 9.28
N VAL A 282 -8.30 6.15 10.10
CA VAL A 282 -6.93 6.46 9.70
C VAL A 282 -6.34 5.27 8.93
N GLY A 283 -5.62 5.56 7.84
CA GLY A 283 -4.90 4.53 7.08
C GLY A 283 -5.80 3.58 6.29
N ILE A 284 -7.04 3.97 5.97
CA ILE A 284 -7.88 3.26 5.00
C ILE A 284 -7.58 3.77 3.60
N LYS A 285 -7.31 2.84 2.71
CA LYS A 285 -7.21 3.08 1.27
C LYS A 285 -7.87 1.91 0.54
N VAL A 286 -8.67 2.24 -0.46
CA VAL A 286 -9.18 1.32 -1.48
C VAL A 286 -8.82 1.95 -2.82
N GLY A 287 -7.85 1.37 -3.50
CA GLY A 287 -7.42 1.85 -4.82
C GLY A 287 -7.36 0.66 -5.76
N ILE A 288 -8.37 0.49 -6.60
CA ILE A 288 -8.56 -0.69 -7.41
C ILE A 288 -8.80 -0.28 -8.86
N GLY A 289 -8.03 -0.87 -9.78
CA GLY A 289 -8.20 -0.74 -11.20
C GLY A 289 -8.72 -2.02 -11.85
N CYS A 290 -9.18 -1.87 -13.07
CA CYS A 290 -9.50 -3.00 -13.94
C CYS A 290 -8.91 -2.76 -15.33
N ARG A 291 -8.52 -3.82 -16.01
CA ARG A 291 -8.09 -3.80 -17.41
C ARG A 291 -8.58 -5.03 -18.11
N THR A 292 -8.92 -4.89 -19.39
CA THR A 292 -9.39 -6.00 -20.24
C THR A 292 -8.64 -6.05 -21.56
N GLY A 293 -8.58 -7.22 -22.16
CA GLY A 293 -7.95 -7.48 -23.46
C GLY A 293 -6.47 -7.08 -23.48
N VAL A 294 -6.05 -6.32 -24.49
CA VAL A 294 -4.66 -5.89 -24.69
C VAL A 294 -4.08 -5.13 -23.49
N GLY A 295 -4.94 -4.52 -22.67
CA GLY A 295 -4.51 -3.85 -21.43
C GLY A 295 -3.85 -4.78 -20.43
N THR A 296 -4.12 -6.07 -20.48
CA THR A 296 -3.48 -7.06 -19.60
C THR A 296 -2.13 -7.55 -20.13
N ALA A 297 -1.79 -7.25 -21.38
CA ALA A 297 -0.56 -7.70 -22.03
C ALA A 297 0.71 -6.99 -21.52
N TYR A 298 0.57 -6.01 -20.64
CA TYR A 298 1.68 -5.21 -20.12
C TYR A 298 1.58 -5.07 -18.61
N PRO A 299 2.71 -5.11 -17.87
CA PRO A 299 2.71 -4.95 -16.42
C PRO A 299 2.15 -3.58 -15.98
N HIS A 300 2.61 -2.50 -16.62
CA HIS A 300 2.17 -1.13 -16.37
C HIS A 300 1.72 -0.49 -17.69
N PRO A 301 0.53 -0.79 -18.18
CA PRO A 301 0.09 -0.21 -19.44
C PRO A 301 -0.17 1.28 -19.30
N ASN A 302 0.44 2.07 -20.16
CA ASN A 302 0.14 3.48 -20.30
C ASN A 302 -1.04 3.66 -21.25
N GLN A 303 -2.23 3.35 -20.78
CA GLN A 303 -3.43 3.40 -21.60
C GLN A 303 -4.63 3.93 -20.83
N PHE A 304 -5.62 4.30 -21.59
CA PHE A 304 -6.88 4.76 -21.09
C PHE A 304 -7.79 3.58 -20.74
N HIS A 305 -8.66 3.80 -19.79
CA HIS A 305 -9.80 2.95 -19.48
C HIS A 305 -10.88 3.08 -20.58
N TYR A 306 -12.03 2.45 -20.38
CA TYR A 306 -13.16 2.38 -21.28
C TYR A 306 -13.04 1.30 -22.37
N ASN A 307 -12.17 0.34 -22.22
CA ASN A 307 -12.18 -0.83 -23.05
C ASN A 307 -13.39 -1.70 -22.71
N LYS A 308 -14.21 -2.02 -23.68
CA LYS A 308 -15.31 -2.98 -23.48
C LYS A 308 -14.76 -4.38 -23.29
N VAL A 309 -15.35 -5.10 -22.34
CA VAL A 309 -15.10 -6.53 -22.17
C VAL A 309 -15.57 -7.28 -23.41
N LYS A 310 -14.74 -8.16 -23.93
CA LYS A 310 -15.05 -8.99 -25.11
C LYS A 310 -14.91 -10.47 -24.78
N LYS A 311 -15.64 -11.28 -25.53
CA LYS A 311 -15.41 -12.73 -25.52
C LYS A 311 -13.97 -13.05 -25.94
N GLY A 312 -13.32 -13.93 -25.21
CA GLY A 312 -11.92 -14.29 -25.43
C GLY A 312 -10.91 -13.39 -24.73
N ASP A 313 -11.32 -12.27 -24.12
CA ASP A 313 -10.42 -11.39 -23.39
C ASP A 313 -9.90 -12.05 -22.11
N SER A 314 -8.65 -11.71 -21.76
CA SER A 314 -8.20 -11.72 -20.37
C SER A 314 -8.67 -10.43 -19.69
N LEU A 315 -8.93 -10.50 -18.39
CA LEU A 315 -9.35 -9.37 -17.59
C LEU A 315 -8.62 -9.44 -16.25
N GLN A 316 -8.19 -8.29 -15.72
CA GLN A 316 -7.53 -8.20 -14.43
C GLN A 316 -8.24 -7.16 -13.56
N ILE A 317 -8.57 -7.54 -12.33
CA ILE A 317 -8.85 -6.61 -11.23
C ILE A 317 -7.62 -6.57 -10.35
N ALA A 318 -7.06 -5.40 -10.14
CA ALA A 318 -5.78 -5.19 -9.48
C ALA A 318 -5.76 -3.91 -8.65
N GLY A 319 -5.05 -3.91 -7.55
CA GLY A 319 -4.90 -2.71 -6.72
C GLY A 319 -4.41 -3.02 -5.33
N SER A 320 -4.67 -2.10 -4.42
CA SER A 320 -4.29 -2.25 -3.01
C SER A 320 -5.43 -1.85 -2.08
N VAL A 321 -5.54 -2.58 -0.99
CA VAL A 321 -6.45 -2.27 0.13
C VAL A 321 -5.63 -2.21 1.41
N THR A 322 -5.81 -1.15 2.19
CA THR A 322 -5.21 -1.03 3.52
C THR A 322 -6.27 -0.66 4.56
N VAL A 323 -6.07 -1.14 5.78
CA VAL A 323 -6.87 -0.82 6.97
C VAL A 323 -5.89 -0.54 8.12
N GLY A 324 -6.07 0.60 8.80
CA GLY A 324 -5.11 1.02 9.83
C GLY A 324 -3.68 1.22 9.31
N GLY A 325 -3.54 1.52 8.01
CA GLY A 325 -2.27 1.67 7.32
C GLY A 325 -1.62 0.36 6.85
N TYR A 326 -2.21 -0.79 7.12
CA TYR A 326 -1.67 -2.10 6.77
C TYR A 326 -2.54 -2.82 5.75
N GLY A 327 -1.91 -3.52 4.86
CA GLY A 327 -2.56 -4.29 3.81
C GLY A 327 -1.58 -4.63 2.70
N GLY A 328 -2.06 -4.63 1.48
CA GLY A 328 -1.22 -4.95 0.34
C GLY A 328 -2.00 -5.06 -0.94
N GLU A 329 -1.32 -5.60 -1.91
CA GLU A 329 -1.83 -5.84 -3.23
C GLU A 329 -2.50 -7.21 -3.30
N LEU A 330 -3.59 -7.28 -4.04
CA LEU A 330 -4.27 -8.52 -4.39
C LEU A 330 -4.80 -8.38 -5.82
N TYR A 331 -4.21 -9.12 -6.75
CA TYR A 331 -4.60 -9.11 -8.15
C TYR A 331 -5.19 -10.47 -8.52
N ARG A 332 -6.32 -10.41 -9.23
CA ARG A 332 -6.91 -11.60 -9.85
C ARG A 332 -7.11 -11.35 -11.33
N TYR A 333 -6.76 -12.36 -12.12
CA TYR A 333 -6.82 -12.33 -13.57
C TYR A 333 -7.81 -13.38 -14.04
N TYR A 334 -8.76 -12.92 -14.81
CA TYR A 334 -9.84 -13.73 -15.32
C TYR A 334 -9.63 -14.01 -16.82
N GLN A 335 -10.13 -15.14 -17.28
CA GLN A 335 -10.19 -15.46 -18.70
C GLN A 335 -11.65 -15.60 -19.12
N ILE A 336 -12.08 -14.80 -20.08
CA ILE A 336 -13.43 -14.84 -20.65
C ILE A 336 -13.45 -15.87 -21.78
N ALA A 337 -14.49 -16.69 -21.84
CA ALA A 337 -14.67 -17.65 -22.91
C ALA A 337 -14.92 -16.98 -24.29
N PRO A 338 -14.44 -17.56 -25.43
CA PRO A 338 -13.63 -18.77 -25.54
C PRO A 338 -12.15 -18.48 -25.26
N TRP A 339 -11.39 -19.48 -24.88
CA TRP A 339 -9.93 -19.42 -24.70
C TRP A 339 -9.27 -20.56 -25.50
N ASP A 340 -8.00 -20.40 -25.83
CA ASP A 340 -7.16 -21.36 -26.47
C ASP A 340 -6.18 -22.06 -25.52
N ALA A 341 -5.52 -23.11 -25.99
CA ALA A 341 -4.57 -23.89 -25.23
C ALA A 341 -3.33 -23.07 -24.82
N HIS A 342 -2.96 -22.03 -25.58
CA HIS A 342 -1.82 -21.17 -25.23
C HIS A 342 -2.15 -20.30 -24.00
N ARG A 343 -3.32 -19.66 -23.99
CA ARG A 343 -3.79 -18.88 -22.83
C ARG A 343 -3.91 -19.75 -21.59
N GLU A 344 -4.48 -20.94 -21.73
CA GLU A 344 -4.62 -21.90 -20.64
C GLU A 344 -3.25 -22.33 -20.09
N LYS A 345 -2.27 -22.63 -20.97
CA LYS A 345 -0.91 -22.97 -20.57
C LYS A 345 -0.22 -21.84 -19.84
N VAL A 346 -0.33 -20.59 -20.32
CA VAL A 346 0.27 -19.42 -19.64
C VAL A 346 -0.37 -19.23 -18.26
N TRP A 347 -1.69 -19.38 -18.16
CA TRP A 347 -2.41 -19.29 -16.88
C TRP A 347 -1.93 -20.36 -15.89
N ASP A 348 -1.77 -21.60 -16.32
CA ASP A 348 -1.29 -22.71 -15.49
C ASP A 348 0.13 -22.45 -14.98
N VAL A 349 1.01 -21.92 -15.84
CA VAL A 349 2.40 -21.60 -15.45
C VAL A 349 2.45 -20.46 -14.44
N VAL A 350 1.66 -19.41 -14.63
CA VAL A 350 1.59 -18.29 -13.69
C VAL A 350 1.06 -18.76 -12.32
N THR A 351 -0.01 -19.55 -12.33
CA THR A 351 -0.62 -20.06 -11.11
C THR A 351 0.34 -20.97 -10.34
N GLU A 352 1.00 -21.89 -11.01
CA GLU A 352 2.00 -22.76 -10.36
C GLU A 352 3.20 -21.96 -9.84
N SER A 353 3.58 -20.87 -10.52
CA SER A 353 4.64 -19.96 -10.05
C SER A 353 4.27 -19.26 -8.71
N VAL A 354 3.00 -18.96 -8.49
CA VAL A 354 2.50 -18.48 -7.18
C VAL A 354 2.63 -19.59 -6.13
N HIS A 355 2.19 -20.79 -6.44
CA HIS A 355 2.24 -21.93 -5.53
C HIS A 355 3.67 -22.40 -5.21
N ILE A 356 4.62 -22.24 -6.14
CA ILE A 356 6.05 -22.46 -5.82
C ILE A 356 6.49 -21.47 -4.74
N GLN A 357 6.16 -20.19 -4.86
CA GLN A 357 6.51 -19.22 -3.82
C GLN A 357 5.83 -19.54 -2.49
N GLU A 358 4.59 -19.98 -2.50
CA GLU A 358 3.88 -20.42 -1.30
C GLU A 358 4.63 -21.57 -0.60
N ARG A 359 5.04 -22.60 -1.32
CA ARG A 359 5.71 -23.75 -0.74
C ARG A 359 7.14 -23.47 -0.27
N GLU A 360 7.85 -22.60 -0.97
CA GLU A 360 9.28 -22.40 -0.80
C GLU A 360 9.65 -21.23 0.10
N SER A 361 8.74 -20.26 0.32
CA SER A 361 9.00 -19.11 1.17
C SER A 361 8.80 -19.44 2.64
N LYS A 362 9.85 -19.88 3.29
CA LYS A 362 9.86 -20.18 4.72
C LYS A 362 11.06 -19.55 5.41
N ALA A 363 10.97 -19.33 6.71
CA ALA A 363 12.05 -18.78 7.50
C ALA A 363 13.37 -19.61 7.33
N GLY A 364 14.48 -18.90 7.14
CA GLY A 364 15.81 -19.49 6.92
C GLY A 364 16.20 -19.68 5.44
N VAL A 365 15.29 -19.52 4.48
CA VAL A 365 15.59 -19.60 3.05
C VAL A 365 15.96 -18.20 2.52
N ARG A 366 16.91 -18.10 1.59
CA ARG A 366 17.24 -16.82 0.96
C ARG A 366 16.19 -16.44 -0.08
N CYS A 367 15.92 -15.15 -0.22
CA CYS A 367 14.99 -14.61 -1.23
C CYS A 367 15.33 -15.07 -2.65
N GLN A 368 16.62 -15.02 -3.03
CA GLN A 368 17.07 -15.47 -4.35
C GLN A 368 16.82 -16.96 -4.59
N ASP A 369 16.89 -17.82 -3.57
CA ASP A 369 16.71 -19.26 -3.74
C ASP A 369 15.25 -19.59 -4.13
N VAL A 370 14.30 -18.84 -3.58
CA VAL A 370 12.88 -18.91 -4.01
C VAL A 370 12.72 -18.39 -5.43
N ALA A 371 13.35 -17.25 -5.73
CA ALA A 371 13.29 -16.64 -7.06
C ALA A 371 13.85 -17.58 -8.14
N PHE A 372 14.99 -18.24 -7.89
CA PHE A 372 15.56 -19.23 -8.80
C PHE A 372 14.61 -20.40 -9.06
N LYS A 373 13.93 -20.92 -8.05
CA LYS A 373 12.97 -22.02 -8.22
C LYS A 373 11.82 -21.64 -9.15
N VAL A 374 11.26 -20.41 -9.00
CA VAL A 374 10.22 -19.91 -9.89
C VAL A 374 10.74 -19.70 -11.30
N HIS A 375 11.87 -19.03 -11.44
CA HIS A 375 12.49 -18.77 -12.73
C HIS A 375 12.82 -20.06 -13.50
N ASP A 376 13.46 -21.02 -12.84
CA ASP A 376 13.81 -22.31 -13.42
C ASP A 376 12.56 -23.10 -13.86
N PHE A 377 11.49 -23.03 -13.07
CA PHE A 377 10.22 -23.64 -13.45
C PHE A 377 9.66 -23.00 -14.73
N GLN A 378 9.61 -21.67 -14.79
CA GLN A 378 9.08 -20.94 -15.92
C GLN A 378 9.92 -21.18 -17.19
N VAL A 379 11.25 -21.15 -17.09
CA VAL A 379 12.16 -21.41 -18.22
C VAL A 379 12.01 -22.84 -18.78
N ARG A 380 11.85 -23.83 -17.90
CA ARG A 380 11.62 -25.24 -18.31
C ARG A 380 10.30 -25.46 -19.06
N GLN A 381 9.38 -24.50 -19.02
CA GLN A 381 8.14 -24.60 -19.82
C GLN A 381 8.36 -24.36 -21.33
N GLY A 382 9.57 -24.00 -21.73
CA GLY A 382 10.01 -23.87 -23.11
C GLY A 382 10.11 -22.44 -23.61
N PRO A 383 10.67 -22.25 -24.84
CA PRO A 383 11.00 -20.93 -25.37
C PRO A 383 9.80 -19.97 -25.51
N ALA A 384 8.59 -20.52 -25.73
CA ALA A 384 7.37 -19.71 -25.84
C ALA A 384 7.05 -19.01 -24.50
N ILE A 385 7.20 -19.70 -23.38
CA ILE A 385 6.99 -19.13 -22.05
C ILE A 385 8.17 -18.22 -21.65
N GLN A 386 9.40 -18.64 -21.95
CA GLN A 386 10.60 -17.87 -21.62
C GLN A 386 10.56 -16.43 -22.19
N LYS A 387 9.98 -16.24 -23.38
CA LYS A 387 9.82 -14.91 -23.98
C LYS A 387 8.82 -14.00 -23.27
N LEU A 388 7.99 -14.53 -22.38
CA LEU A 388 6.96 -13.80 -21.64
C LEU A 388 7.45 -13.34 -20.25
N LEU A 389 8.65 -13.75 -19.85
CA LEU A 389 9.26 -13.36 -18.57
C LEU A 389 9.61 -11.87 -18.59
N TYR A 390 9.24 -11.16 -17.57
CA TYR A 390 9.40 -9.70 -17.57
C TYR A 390 9.96 -9.10 -16.27
N GLN A 391 9.63 -9.63 -15.11
CA GLN A 391 9.89 -8.97 -13.84
C GLN A 391 10.36 -9.93 -12.76
N ARG A 392 10.82 -9.37 -11.63
CA ARG A 392 11.04 -10.12 -10.39
C ARG A 392 9.72 -10.74 -9.91
N VAL A 393 9.83 -11.79 -9.10
CA VAL A 393 8.65 -12.58 -8.72
C VAL A 393 7.94 -12.10 -7.46
N ALA A 394 8.60 -11.28 -6.61
CA ALA A 394 7.93 -10.66 -5.48
C ALA A 394 8.71 -9.45 -4.89
N HIS A 395 8.02 -8.64 -4.11
CA HIS A 395 8.61 -7.57 -3.28
C HIS A 395 7.96 -7.57 -1.89
N GLY A 396 8.69 -7.07 -0.90
CA GLY A 396 8.16 -6.87 0.45
C GLY A 396 7.00 -5.87 0.45
N GLN A 397 6.00 -6.11 1.29
CA GLN A 397 4.86 -5.21 1.48
C GLN A 397 4.35 -5.23 2.93
N GLY A 398 3.35 -4.42 3.22
CA GLY A 398 2.70 -4.34 4.53
C GLY A 398 2.06 -2.99 4.75
N MET A 399 2.80 -2.04 5.36
CA MET A 399 2.40 -0.63 5.40
C MET A 399 2.79 0.07 4.10
N GLU A 400 4.05 -0.09 3.67
CA GLU A 400 4.55 0.38 2.39
C GLU A 400 4.28 -0.69 1.33
N GLY A 401 3.76 -0.28 0.16
CA GLY A 401 3.41 -1.19 -0.92
C GLY A 401 4.63 -1.88 -1.53
N HIS A 402 5.76 -1.18 -1.65
CA HIS A 402 7.01 -1.71 -2.18
C HIS A 402 8.16 -1.42 -1.23
N GLN A 403 8.65 -2.43 -0.53
CA GLN A 403 9.77 -2.32 0.39
C GLN A 403 10.70 -3.54 0.28
N PRO A 404 11.95 -3.45 0.75
CA PRO A 404 12.80 -4.63 0.92
C PRO A 404 12.18 -5.66 1.87
N PRO A 405 12.59 -6.96 1.77
CA PRO A 405 13.46 -7.51 0.75
C PRO A 405 12.67 -7.87 -0.51
N TYR A 406 13.37 -8.35 -1.54
CA TYR A 406 12.76 -8.75 -2.80
C TYR A 406 12.98 -10.24 -3.05
N ILE A 407 11.94 -11.02 -3.37
CA ILE A 407 12.15 -12.35 -3.93
C ILE A 407 12.58 -12.14 -5.39
N ALA A 408 13.87 -11.98 -5.57
CA ALA A 408 14.51 -11.62 -6.83
C ALA A 408 15.87 -12.31 -6.97
N LEU A 409 16.32 -12.49 -8.19
CA LEU A 409 17.64 -13.03 -8.48
C LEU A 409 18.71 -12.08 -7.92
N GLY A 410 19.58 -12.59 -7.05
CA GLY A 410 20.66 -11.82 -6.41
C GLY A 410 20.31 -11.17 -5.07
N ASP A 411 19.08 -11.26 -4.58
CA ASP A 411 18.76 -10.84 -3.20
C ASP A 411 19.07 -11.96 -2.22
N GLU A 412 20.16 -11.82 -1.47
CA GLU A 412 20.65 -12.80 -0.50
C GLU A 412 19.99 -12.69 0.87
N THR A 413 19.04 -11.78 1.05
CA THR A 413 18.33 -11.62 2.32
C THR A 413 17.66 -12.92 2.73
N VAL A 414 17.91 -13.33 3.96
CA VAL A 414 17.29 -14.52 4.54
C VAL A 414 15.87 -14.17 4.98
N LEU A 415 14.90 -14.96 4.53
CA LEU A 415 13.51 -14.86 4.94
C LEU A 415 13.38 -15.12 6.44
N GLU A 416 12.63 -14.28 7.12
CA GLU A 416 12.30 -14.45 8.54
C GLU A 416 10.79 -14.61 8.70
N GLU A 417 10.42 -15.32 9.77
CA GLU A 417 9.01 -15.43 10.16
C GLU A 417 8.38 -14.06 10.30
N SER A 418 7.17 -13.92 9.80
CA SER A 418 6.39 -12.67 9.76
C SER A 418 6.87 -11.60 8.77
N MET A 419 7.76 -11.91 7.84
CA MET A 419 7.90 -11.11 6.63
C MET A 419 6.68 -11.32 5.73
N THR A 420 6.28 -10.27 4.99
CA THR A 420 5.17 -10.36 4.02
C THR A 420 5.58 -9.78 2.67
N PHE A 421 5.09 -10.41 1.60
CA PHE A 421 5.44 -10.10 0.21
C PHE A 421 4.20 -9.99 -0.66
N SER A 422 4.26 -9.15 -1.70
CA SER A 422 3.41 -9.25 -2.87
C SER A 422 4.05 -10.24 -3.85
N VAL A 423 3.40 -11.36 -4.13
CA VAL A 423 3.93 -12.40 -5.04
C VAL A 423 3.36 -12.19 -6.45
N GLU A 424 4.24 -11.85 -7.40
CA GLU A 424 3.88 -11.35 -8.73
C GLU A 424 4.64 -12.04 -9.88
N PRO A 425 4.55 -13.38 -10.03
CA PRO A 425 5.25 -14.09 -11.09
C PRO A 425 4.53 -13.98 -12.46
N GLY A 426 4.17 -12.76 -12.87
CA GLY A 426 3.38 -12.48 -14.06
C GLY A 426 4.06 -12.88 -15.37
N LEU A 427 3.26 -13.28 -16.35
CA LEU A 427 3.65 -13.53 -17.74
C LEU A 427 2.82 -12.66 -18.67
N PHE A 428 3.49 -12.01 -19.63
CA PHE A 428 2.88 -11.01 -20.51
C PHE A 428 3.14 -11.35 -21.96
N ASP A 429 2.07 -11.42 -22.78
CA ASP A 429 2.13 -11.77 -24.20
C ASP A 429 1.55 -10.66 -25.07
N PRO A 430 2.34 -9.61 -25.37
CA PRO A 430 1.90 -8.52 -26.23
C PRO A 430 1.57 -8.99 -27.66
N ALA A 431 2.22 -10.06 -28.13
CA ALA A 431 2.00 -10.59 -29.48
C ALA A 431 0.58 -11.16 -29.64
N HIS A 432 0.01 -11.70 -28.57
CA HIS A 432 -1.36 -12.25 -28.56
C HIS A 432 -2.34 -11.38 -27.76
N GLY A 433 -1.90 -10.22 -27.28
CA GLY A 433 -2.74 -9.21 -26.64
C GLY A 433 -3.31 -9.64 -25.29
N PHE A 434 -2.58 -10.41 -24.48
CA PHE A 434 -2.99 -10.81 -23.14
C PHE A 434 -1.81 -10.99 -22.19
N GLY A 435 -2.11 -11.06 -20.90
CA GLY A 435 -1.17 -11.42 -19.85
C GLY A 435 -1.91 -11.79 -18.58
N TYR A 436 -1.23 -12.50 -17.71
CA TYR A 436 -1.73 -12.82 -16.36
C TYR A 436 -0.71 -12.35 -15.35
N ASN A 437 -1.11 -11.35 -14.57
CA ASN A 437 -0.30 -10.80 -13.49
C ASN A 437 -1.02 -11.04 -12.16
N PRO A 438 -0.67 -12.07 -11.42
CA PRO A 438 -1.18 -12.27 -10.07
C PRO A 438 -0.54 -11.27 -9.13
N SER A 439 -1.21 -10.99 -8.04
CA SER A 439 -0.59 -10.57 -6.79
C SER A 439 -1.35 -11.21 -5.64
N ASP A 440 -0.62 -11.62 -4.63
CA ASP A 440 -1.19 -12.05 -3.36
C ASP A 440 -0.26 -11.64 -2.22
N CYS A 441 -0.82 -11.40 -1.06
CA CYS A 441 -0.03 -11.17 0.12
C CYS A 441 0.43 -12.51 0.68
N LEU A 442 1.72 -12.81 0.57
CA LEU A 442 2.34 -13.99 1.13
C LEU A 442 2.95 -13.67 2.49
N TRP A 443 2.53 -14.38 3.53
CA TRP A 443 3.08 -14.32 4.88
C TRP A 443 4.07 -15.47 5.08
N VAL A 444 5.32 -15.16 5.41
CA VAL A 444 6.37 -16.15 5.70
C VAL A 444 6.17 -16.75 7.09
N THR A 445 6.06 -18.07 7.15
CA THR A 445 6.02 -18.84 8.40
C THR A 445 7.29 -19.70 8.56
N LYS A 446 7.37 -20.49 9.62
CA LYS A 446 8.47 -21.44 9.84
C LYS A 446 8.51 -22.56 8.80
N THR A 447 7.36 -22.92 8.24
CA THR A 447 7.21 -24.14 7.44
C THR A 447 7.01 -23.85 5.95
N LYS A 448 6.27 -22.80 5.61
CA LYS A 448 5.95 -22.39 4.25
C LYS A 448 5.51 -20.91 4.23
N GLY A 449 5.27 -20.35 3.05
CA GLY A 449 4.47 -19.15 2.88
C GLY A 449 2.97 -19.43 3.00
N VAL A 450 2.20 -18.44 3.44
CA VAL A 450 0.73 -18.50 3.50
C VAL A 450 0.19 -17.38 2.63
N LEU A 451 -0.63 -17.71 1.65
CA LEU A 451 -1.32 -16.73 0.81
C LEU A 451 -2.52 -16.18 1.57
N MET A 452 -2.45 -14.93 1.96
CA MET A 452 -3.48 -14.28 2.80
C MET A 452 -4.74 -13.90 2.01
N GLY A 453 -4.65 -13.85 0.67
CA GLY A 453 -5.78 -13.59 -0.24
C GLY A 453 -6.52 -14.84 -0.72
N ASN A 454 -6.28 -16.00 -0.15
CA ASN A 454 -6.85 -17.29 -0.58
C ASN A 454 -8.38 -17.37 -0.56
N ALA A 455 -9.06 -16.43 0.09
CA ALA A 455 -10.51 -16.32 -0.02
C ALA A 455 -10.99 -15.93 -1.44
N ALA A 456 -10.08 -15.52 -2.34
CA ALA A 456 -10.30 -15.40 -3.78
C ALA A 456 -9.33 -16.36 -4.50
N PRO A 457 -9.67 -17.66 -4.66
CA PRO A 457 -8.72 -18.70 -4.99
C PRO A 457 -8.21 -18.64 -6.43
N TYR A 458 -6.99 -19.16 -6.63
CA TYR A 458 -6.42 -19.41 -7.95
C TYR A 458 -6.98 -20.72 -8.50
N SER A 459 -8.18 -20.70 -9.07
CA SER A 459 -8.78 -21.86 -9.70
C SER A 459 -9.45 -21.50 -11.03
N LYS A 460 -9.39 -22.40 -12.01
CA LYS A 460 -10.09 -22.21 -13.28
C LYS A 460 -11.60 -22.10 -13.09
N GLU A 461 -12.18 -22.83 -12.14
CA GLU A 461 -13.59 -22.73 -11.80
C GLU A 461 -14.00 -21.30 -11.39
N TRP A 462 -13.14 -20.62 -10.67
CA TRP A 462 -13.40 -19.27 -10.19
C TRP A 462 -13.02 -18.18 -11.21
N MET A 463 -11.93 -18.37 -11.97
CA MET A 463 -11.33 -17.34 -12.83
C MET A 463 -11.65 -17.49 -14.33
N PHE A 464 -12.12 -18.65 -14.80
CA PHE A 464 -12.51 -18.86 -16.19
C PHE A 464 -14.02 -18.62 -16.33
N LEU A 465 -14.39 -17.49 -16.93
CA LEU A 465 -15.76 -17.00 -16.94
C LEU A 465 -16.45 -17.26 -18.27
N LYS A 466 -17.70 -17.73 -18.20
CA LYS A 466 -18.61 -17.86 -19.36
C LYS A 466 -19.65 -16.76 -19.25
N LEU A 467 -19.57 -15.74 -20.14
CA LEU A 467 -20.50 -14.63 -20.21
C LEU A 467 -21.69 -14.94 -21.11
#